data_90190cfffb1845d42c224bee529a9f12
#
_entry.id   90190cfffb1845d42c224bee529a9f12
#
_cell.length_a   1.000
_cell.length_b   1.000
_cell.length_c   1.000
_cell.angle_alpha   90.00
_cell.angle_beta   90.00
_cell.angle_gamma   90.00
#
_symmetry.space_group_name_H-M   'P 1'
#
loop_
_entity.id
_entity.type
_entity.pdbx_description
1 polymer ?
#
loop_
_entity_poly.entity_id
_entity_poly.type
_entity_poly.pdbx_seq_one_letter_code
_entity_poly.pdbx_strand_id
1 'polypeptide(L)'
;RQMCIRDRITDFGASIVSLVVKDKDGKNTDVVLGYENAETYQQQMASFGAVVGRNCNRIANAEIVIDGVTYQLEKNDNENNLHSGSQATSRRLWDAEEQTADKITFVIKDAEGQQGYPGNAVMKVTYEVTEANELSITYHATADKTTIFNMTNHAYFNLNGAGSGSAMEQILQIRASHYTPVIDAKSIPTGEIASVDGTPFDFREAKPMGRDIEQANDQLSYGHGYDHNFVLDKERAGLEKIATAYSTKSGIKMDVITDLSLIHISEPTRPERIS
;
A
#
# COMPACT_ATOMS: atom_id res chain seq x y z
N ARG A 1 3.84 -30.91 -6.26
CA ARG A 1 4.74 -29.74 -6.30
C ARG A 1 4.47 -28.96 -5.02
N GLN A 2 5.49 -28.68 -4.25
CA GLN A 2 5.35 -27.87 -3.04
C GLN A 2 5.37 -26.40 -3.48
N MET A 3 4.33 -25.61 -3.19
CA MET A 3 4.33 -24.16 -3.41
C MET A 3 5.54 -23.55 -2.67
N CYS A 4 6.26 -22.66 -3.33
CA CYS A 4 7.45 -22.02 -2.75
C CYS A 4 7.10 -20.79 -1.90
N ILE A 5 5.88 -20.26 -2.06
CA ILE A 5 5.35 -19.13 -1.29
C ILE A 5 4.35 -19.63 -0.23
N ARG A 6 4.38 -19.00 0.94
CA ARG A 6 3.39 -19.22 2.02
C ARG A 6 3.00 -17.88 2.58
N ASP A 7 1.71 -17.69 2.78
CA ASP A 7 1.15 -16.48 3.35
C ASP A 7 0.35 -16.75 4.64
N ARG A 8 0.21 -15.72 5.44
CA ARG A 8 -0.75 -15.65 6.54
C ARG A 8 -1.49 -14.32 6.42
N ILE A 9 -2.80 -14.39 6.50
CA ILE A 9 -3.69 -13.24 6.44
C ILE A 9 -4.62 -13.30 7.65
N THR A 10 -4.89 -12.15 8.28
CA THR A 10 -5.87 -12.04 9.37
C THR A 10 -7.12 -11.34 8.87
N ASP A 11 -8.24 -11.60 9.51
CA ASP A 11 -9.53 -10.93 9.29
C ASP A 11 -9.55 -9.48 9.80
N PHE A 12 -8.66 -9.12 10.74
CA PHE A 12 -8.52 -7.73 11.16
C PHE A 12 -7.80 -6.91 10.08
N GLY A 13 -8.54 -5.96 9.48
CA GLY A 13 -8.09 -5.18 8.33
C GLY A 13 -7.89 -5.99 7.06
N ALA A 14 -8.31 -7.27 7.02
CA ALA A 14 -7.95 -8.23 5.97
C ALA A 14 -6.43 -8.20 5.69
N SER A 15 -5.60 -8.15 6.74
CA SER A 15 -4.18 -7.79 6.67
C SER A 15 -3.30 -8.98 6.30
N ILE A 16 -2.34 -8.76 5.39
CA ILE A 16 -1.24 -9.69 5.16
C ILE A 16 -0.29 -9.60 6.37
N VAL A 17 -0.15 -10.70 7.10
CA VAL A 17 0.68 -10.80 8.31
C VAL A 17 2.07 -11.34 8.00
N SER A 18 2.17 -12.20 6.99
CA SER A 18 3.42 -12.86 6.63
C SER A 18 3.36 -13.32 5.18
N LEU A 19 4.47 -13.15 4.46
CA LEU A 19 4.66 -13.67 3.12
C LEU A 19 6.05 -14.32 3.04
N VAL A 20 6.09 -15.64 3.15
CA VAL A 20 7.34 -16.39 3.20
C VAL A 20 7.71 -16.93 1.83
N VAL A 21 8.87 -16.54 1.35
CA VAL A 21 9.47 -17.01 0.10
C VAL A 21 10.84 -17.62 0.36
N LYS A 22 11.38 -18.36 -0.60
CA LYS A 22 12.75 -18.87 -0.51
C LYS A 22 13.75 -17.85 -1.02
N ASP A 23 14.82 -17.65 -0.25
CA ASP A 23 15.98 -16.88 -0.70
C ASP A 23 16.90 -17.73 -1.62
N LYS A 24 18.00 -17.14 -2.10
CA LYS A 24 18.96 -17.79 -2.98
C LYS A 24 19.61 -19.05 -2.39
N ASP A 25 19.64 -19.18 -1.07
CA ASP A 25 20.22 -20.32 -0.34
C ASP A 25 19.14 -21.35 0.03
N GLY A 26 17.89 -21.14 -0.42
CA GLY A 26 16.74 -22.02 -0.15
C GLY A 26 16.14 -21.84 1.23
N LYS A 27 16.55 -20.84 2.01
CA LYS A 27 16.00 -20.52 3.33
C LYS A 27 14.66 -19.82 3.17
N ASN A 28 13.70 -20.20 4.01
CA ASN A 28 12.42 -19.51 4.11
C ASN A 28 12.62 -18.13 4.75
N THR A 29 12.21 -17.08 4.04
CA THR A 29 12.36 -15.67 4.44
C THR A 29 11.02 -14.98 4.37
N ASP A 30 10.53 -14.46 5.48
CA ASP A 30 9.34 -13.63 5.52
C ASP A 30 9.68 -12.23 5.05
N VAL A 31 9.06 -11.78 3.97
CA VAL A 31 9.41 -10.51 3.32
C VAL A 31 8.44 -9.38 3.63
N VAL A 32 7.39 -9.62 4.42
CA VAL A 32 6.39 -8.60 4.80
C VAL A 32 6.59 -8.18 6.25
N LEU A 33 6.60 -6.86 6.49
CA LEU A 33 6.62 -6.32 7.85
C LEU A 33 5.24 -6.52 8.49
N GLY A 34 5.24 -6.97 9.74
CA GLY A 34 4.05 -7.21 10.52
C GLY A 34 4.33 -7.14 12.01
N TYR A 35 3.28 -7.26 12.82
CA TYR A 35 3.37 -7.31 14.27
C TYR A 35 3.37 -8.75 14.77
N GLU A 36 3.91 -8.96 15.96
CA GLU A 36 4.08 -10.30 16.54
C GLU A 36 2.76 -10.98 16.93
N ASN A 37 1.74 -10.22 17.30
CA ASN A 37 0.50 -10.74 17.84
C ASN A 37 -0.74 -9.90 17.45
N ALA A 38 -1.92 -10.49 17.62
CA ALA A 38 -3.19 -9.87 17.25
C ALA A 38 -3.52 -8.60 18.06
N GLU A 39 -3.08 -8.51 19.32
CA GLU A 39 -3.31 -7.34 20.16
C GLU A 39 -2.59 -6.11 19.60
N THR A 40 -1.36 -6.28 19.17
CA THR A 40 -0.58 -5.21 18.53
C THR A 40 -1.21 -4.78 17.20
N TYR A 41 -1.78 -5.71 16.42
CA TYR A 41 -2.55 -5.36 15.22
C TYR A 41 -3.76 -4.47 15.53
N GLN A 42 -4.46 -4.69 16.64
CA GLN A 42 -5.60 -3.85 17.04
C GLN A 42 -5.17 -2.45 17.47
N GLN A 43 -3.98 -2.30 18.00
CA GLN A 43 -3.42 -1.03 18.48
C GLN A 43 -2.62 -0.28 17.40
N GLN A 44 -2.31 -0.94 16.29
CA GLN A 44 -1.41 -0.41 15.26
C GLN A 44 -1.85 0.93 14.68
N MET A 45 -0.87 1.79 14.42
CA MET A 45 -1.05 3.07 13.72
C MET A 45 -0.65 2.97 12.24
N ALA A 46 0.26 2.06 11.89
CA ALA A 46 0.91 2.01 10.58
C ALA A 46 0.16 1.19 9.52
N SER A 47 -0.96 0.54 9.85
CA SER A 47 -1.78 -0.28 8.93
C SER A 47 -0.99 -1.36 8.17
N PHE A 48 0.02 -1.99 8.79
CA PHE A 48 0.86 -3.00 8.16
C PHE A 48 0.04 -4.13 7.52
N GLY A 49 0.22 -4.29 6.20
CA GLY A 49 -0.44 -5.31 5.40
C GLY A 49 -1.95 -5.16 5.24
N ALA A 50 -2.57 -4.14 5.86
CA ALA A 50 -4.02 -3.99 5.90
C ALA A 50 -4.61 -3.47 4.58
N VAL A 51 -5.86 -3.80 4.34
CA VAL A 51 -6.68 -3.19 3.29
C VAL A 51 -7.21 -1.85 3.77
N VAL A 52 -6.79 -0.80 3.09
CA VAL A 52 -7.21 0.59 3.34
C VAL A 52 -8.34 0.96 2.38
N GLY A 53 -9.43 1.50 2.92
CA GLY A 53 -10.61 1.95 2.19
C GLY A 53 -11.63 2.65 3.13
N ARG A 54 -12.71 3.30 2.60
CA ARG A 54 -13.08 3.38 1.17
C ARG A 54 -12.01 4.05 0.32
N ASN A 55 -11.39 5.13 0.82
CA ASN A 55 -10.35 5.90 0.14
C ASN A 55 -9.04 5.82 0.90
N CYS A 56 -7.98 5.38 0.22
CA CYS A 56 -6.63 5.45 0.74
C CYS A 56 -6.01 6.82 0.51
N ASN A 57 -4.92 7.11 1.26
CA ASN A 57 -4.19 8.36 1.25
C ASN A 57 -5.06 9.55 1.73
N ARG A 58 -4.61 10.78 1.50
CA ARG A 58 -5.15 12.01 2.11
C ARG A 58 -6.23 12.67 1.27
N ILE A 59 -7.18 13.27 1.95
CA ILE A 59 -8.18 14.17 1.38
C ILE A 59 -8.06 15.50 2.13
N ALA A 60 -7.74 16.57 1.39
CA ALA A 60 -7.59 17.92 1.93
C ALA A 60 -8.86 18.40 2.65
N ASN A 61 -8.69 19.06 3.79
CA ASN A 61 -9.78 19.59 4.63
C ASN A 61 -10.81 18.54 5.08
N ALA A 62 -10.53 17.25 4.84
CA ALA A 62 -11.47 16.16 5.09
C ALA A 62 -12.83 16.35 4.41
N GLU A 63 -12.84 16.88 3.18
CA GLU A 63 -14.07 17.23 2.46
C GLU A 63 -14.05 16.67 1.04
N ILE A 64 -15.17 16.08 0.62
CA ILE A 64 -15.41 15.63 -0.75
C ILE A 64 -16.71 16.21 -1.28
N VAL A 65 -16.75 16.45 -2.60
CA VAL A 65 -17.97 16.90 -3.29
C VAL A 65 -18.39 15.83 -4.28
N ILE A 66 -19.59 15.31 -4.12
CA ILE A 66 -20.18 14.30 -5.01
C ILE A 66 -21.56 14.79 -5.46
N ASP A 67 -21.79 14.88 -6.77
CA ASP A 67 -23.04 15.35 -7.36
C ASP A 67 -23.50 16.73 -6.82
N GLY A 68 -22.54 17.61 -6.53
CA GLY A 68 -22.78 18.95 -5.97
C GLY A 68 -23.10 18.99 -4.47
N VAL A 69 -23.08 17.85 -3.79
CA VAL A 69 -23.25 17.74 -2.33
C VAL A 69 -21.89 17.60 -1.66
N THR A 70 -21.65 18.45 -0.67
CA THR A 70 -20.45 18.39 0.16
C THR A 70 -20.64 17.39 1.29
N TYR A 71 -19.69 16.45 1.43
CA TYR A 71 -19.62 15.49 2.52
C TYR A 71 -18.39 15.76 3.38
N GLN A 72 -18.63 15.90 4.68
CA GLN A 72 -17.55 16.09 5.65
C GLN A 72 -17.09 14.73 6.17
N LEU A 73 -15.80 14.44 5.98
CA LEU A 73 -15.15 13.26 6.51
C LEU A 73 -14.54 13.53 7.89
N GLU A 74 -14.07 12.48 8.55
CA GLU A 74 -13.34 12.61 9.81
C GLU A 74 -11.99 13.30 9.59
N LYS A 75 -11.65 14.28 10.44
CA LYS A 75 -10.34 14.92 10.50
C LYS A 75 -9.45 14.12 11.44
N ASN A 76 -8.68 13.20 10.90
CA ASN A 76 -7.80 12.30 11.66
C ASN A 76 -6.30 12.52 11.37
N ASP A 77 -5.98 13.46 10.48
CA ASP A 77 -4.62 13.90 10.17
C ASP A 77 -4.58 15.43 10.04
N ASN A 78 -4.49 16.11 11.20
CA ASN A 78 -4.69 17.55 11.32
C ASN A 78 -6.08 17.96 10.79
N GLU A 79 -6.15 18.89 9.81
CA GLU A 79 -7.40 19.28 9.14
C GLU A 79 -7.85 18.29 8.04
N ASN A 80 -7.03 17.31 7.71
CA ASN A 80 -7.25 16.42 6.59
C ASN A 80 -7.84 15.06 7.03
N ASN A 81 -8.35 14.31 6.06
CA ASN A 81 -8.67 12.90 6.25
C ASN A 81 -7.53 12.04 5.69
N LEU A 82 -7.09 11.05 6.44
CA LEU A 82 -6.12 10.05 6.02
C LEU A 82 -6.72 8.66 6.13
N HIS A 83 -6.65 7.89 5.05
CA HIS A 83 -7.03 6.48 5.03
C HIS A 83 -8.46 6.21 5.52
N SER A 84 -9.40 7.12 5.23
CA SER A 84 -10.81 7.05 5.63
C SER A 84 -11.10 7.17 7.14
N GLY A 85 -10.11 7.59 7.97
CA GLY A 85 -10.38 7.91 9.37
C GLY A 85 -10.19 6.76 10.35
N SER A 86 -10.64 6.97 11.60
CA SER A 86 -10.40 6.06 12.72
C SER A 86 -11.15 4.73 12.62
N GLN A 87 -12.23 4.67 11.85
CA GLN A 87 -13.04 3.49 11.60
C GLN A 87 -12.85 2.93 10.18
N ALA A 88 -11.68 3.19 9.59
CA ALA A 88 -11.30 2.68 8.27
C ALA A 88 -11.37 1.15 8.19
N THR A 89 -11.45 0.63 6.99
CA THR A 89 -11.48 -0.82 6.73
C THR A 89 -10.28 -1.56 7.33
N SER A 90 -9.12 -0.89 7.41
CA SER A 90 -7.88 -1.40 8.00
C SER A 90 -7.93 -1.64 9.52
N ARG A 91 -8.94 -1.08 10.21
CA ARG A 91 -9.10 -1.12 11.67
C ARG A 91 -10.33 -1.89 12.13
N ARG A 92 -10.90 -2.68 11.25
CA ARG A 92 -12.13 -3.42 11.50
C ARG A 92 -11.98 -4.88 11.13
N LEU A 93 -12.81 -5.72 11.73
CA LEU A 93 -12.92 -7.13 11.35
C LEU A 93 -13.69 -7.24 10.03
N TRP A 94 -13.19 -8.11 9.16
CA TRP A 94 -13.83 -8.52 7.93
C TRP A 94 -14.38 -9.93 8.10
N ASP A 95 -15.49 -10.22 7.44
CA ASP A 95 -16.05 -11.56 7.39
C ASP A 95 -15.36 -12.36 6.28
N ALA A 96 -14.97 -13.61 6.55
CA ALA A 96 -14.50 -14.51 5.50
C ALA A 96 -15.70 -15.07 4.74
N GLU A 97 -15.77 -14.83 3.42
CA GLU A 97 -16.87 -15.29 2.54
C GLU A 97 -16.51 -16.60 1.82
N GLU A 98 -15.27 -16.75 1.37
CA GLU A 98 -14.76 -17.92 0.67
C GLU A 98 -13.35 -18.22 1.14
N GLN A 99 -13.05 -19.51 1.36
CA GLN A 99 -11.70 -19.94 1.69
C GLN A 99 -11.40 -21.31 1.08
N THR A 100 -10.27 -21.38 0.36
CA THR A 100 -9.68 -22.62 -0.15
C THR A 100 -8.24 -22.77 0.37
N ALA A 101 -7.48 -23.70 -0.16
CA ALA A 101 -6.08 -23.89 0.25
C ALA A 101 -5.14 -22.75 -0.22
N ASP A 102 -5.53 -22.03 -1.27
CA ASP A 102 -4.72 -21.06 -2.00
C ASP A 102 -5.39 -19.69 -2.19
N LYS A 103 -6.66 -19.57 -1.76
CA LYS A 103 -7.47 -18.37 -1.95
C LYS A 103 -8.33 -18.07 -0.73
N ILE A 104 -8.46 -16.78 -0.39
CA ILE A 104 -9.43 -16.30 0.60
C ILE A 104 -10.07 -15.00 0.12
N THR A 105 -11.39 -14.89 0.29
CA THR A 105 -12.15 -13.66 0.06
C THR A 105 -12.71 -13.16 1.37
N PHE A 106 -12.39 -11.92 1.69
CA PHE A 106 -12.98 -11.18 2.81
C PHE A 106 -13.98 -10.16 2.33
N VAL A 107 -15.01 -9.91 3.13
CA VAL A 107 -16.06 -8.91 2.86
C VAL A 107 -16.26 -8.01 4.08
N ILE A 108 -16.47 -6.72 3.83
CA ILE A 108 -16.86 -5.74 4.84
C ILE A 108 -18.00 -4.86 4.30
N LYS A 109 -18.87 -4.44 5.21
CA LYS A 109 -20.01 -3.58 4.86
C LYS A 109 -19.92 -2.26 5.62
N ASP A 110 -20.19 -1.19 4.91
CA ASP A 110 -20.35 0.15 5.45
C ASP A 110 -21.77 0.61 5.29
N ALA A 111 -22.38 1.12 6.36
CA ALA A 111 -23.64 1.82 6.31
C ALA A 111 -23.45 3.23 5.70
N GLU A 112 -24.54 3.78 5.16
CA GLU A 112 -24.58 5.19 4.73
C GLU A 112 -24.11 6.12 5.85
N GLY A 113 -23.25 7.08 5.51
CA GLY A 113 -22.69 8.03 6.44
C GLY A 113 -21.52 7.51 7.28
N GLN A 114 -21.17 6.23 7.18
CA GLN A 114 -20.01 5.71 7.87
C GLN A 114 -18.74 6.41 7.36
N GLN A 115 -17.92 6.93 8.30
CA GLN A 115 -16.74 7.76 8.02
C GLN A 115 -17.03 9.04 7.21
N GLY A 116 -18.32 9.41 7.08
CA GLY A 116 -18.78 10.57 6.30
C GLY A 116 -19.08 10.28 4.84
N TYR A 117 -18.89 9.05 4.35
CA TYR A 117 -19.14 8.71 2.94
C TYR A 117 -20.62 8.42 2.65
N PRO A 118 -21.16 8.87 1.50
CA PRO A 118 -22.52 8.53 1.09
C PRO A 118 -22.66 7.08 0.64
N GLY A 119 -23.87 6.55 0.81
CA GLY A 119 -24.29 5.24 0.36
C GLY A 119 -23.86 4.08 1.23
N ASN A 120 -24.71 3.05 1.29
CA ASN A 120 -24.33 1.75 1.81
C ASN A 120 -23.36 1.09 0.83
N ALA A 121 -22.24 0.56 1.34
CA ALA A 121 -21.22 -0.05 0.52
C ALA A 121 -20.90 -1.48 0.96
N VAL A 122 -20.57 -2.32 -0.03
CA VAL A 122 -20.01 -3.65 0.18
C VAL A 122 -18.65 -3.69 -0.49
N MET A 123 -17.61 -3.96 0.26
CA MET A 123 -16.24 -4.06 -0.23
C MET A 123 -15.72 -5.48 -0.01
N LYS A 124 -15.05 -6.03 -1.01
CA LYS A 124 -14.42 -7.35 -0.97
C LYS A 124 -12.96 -7.23 -1.35
N VAL A 125 -12.14 -8.06 -0.72
CA VAL A 125 -10.76 -8.31 -1.13
C VAL A 125 -10.56 -9.81 -1.26
N THR A 126 -9.97 -10.23 -2.37
CA THR A 126 -9.58 -11.62 -2.61
C THR A 126 -8.07 -11.71 -2.69
N TYR A 127 -7.49 -12.57 -1.89
CA TYR A 127 -6.09 -12.95 -1.93
C TYR A 127 -5.99 -14.35 -2.55
N GLU A 128 -5.09 -14.52 -3.49
CA GLU A 128 -4.83 -15.81 -4.13
C GLU A 128 -3.33 -15.99 -4.35
N VAL A 129 -2.80 -17.14 -3.92
CA VAL A 129 -1.41 -17.53 -4.14
C VAL A 129 -1.36 -18.58 -5.22
N THR A 130 -0.56 -18.34 -6.27
CA THR A 130 -0.46 -19.22 -7.42
C THR A 130 0.77 -20.13 -7.36
N GLU A 131 0.76 -21.22 -8.16
CA GLU A 131 1.93 -22.10 -8.33
C GLU A 131 3.14 -21.38 -8.98
N ALA A 132 2.90 -20.22 -9.60
CA ALA A 132 3.94 -19.36 -10.18
C ALA A 132 4.65 -18.47 -9.15
N ASN A 133 4.34 -18.63 -7.84
CA ASN A 133 4.79 -17.78 -6.74
C ASN A 133 4.29 -16.32 -6.88
N GLU A 134 3.05 -16.15 -7.28
CA GLU A 134 2.38 -14.87 -7.34
C GLU A 134 1.39 -14.75 -6.20
N LEU A 135 1.34 -13.59 -5.54
CA LEU A 135 0.25 -13.18 -4.68
C LEU A 135 -0.62 -12.21 -5.46
N SER A 136 -1.84 -12.62 -5.79
CA SER A 136 -2.85 -11.77 -6.40
C SER A 136 -3.73 -11.14 -5.34
N ILE A 137 -4.01 -9.84 -5.47
CA ILE A 137 -4.91 -9.09 -4.61
C ILE A 137 -5.95 -8.42 -5.50
N THR A 138 -7.20 -8.85 -5.39
CA THR A 138 -8.31 -8.32 -6.18
C THR A 138 -9.32 -7.61 -5.29
N TYR A 139 -9.68 -6.38 -5.65
CA TYR A 139 -10.69 -5.59 -4.96
C TYR A 139 -11.97 -5.54 -5.76
N HIS A 140 -13.10 -5.63 -5.07
CA HIS A 140 -14.41 -5.40 -5.64
C HIS A 140 -15.24 -4.57 -4.66
N ALA A 141 -15.86 -3.49 -5.15
CA ALA A 141 -16.71 -2.63 -4.32
C ALA A 141 -17.98 -2.25 -5.06
N THR A 142 -19.08 -2.21 -4.32
CA THR A 142 -20.38 -1.75 -4.80
C THR A 142 -21.02 -0.82 -3.78
N ALA A 143 -21.85 0.12 -4.24
CA ALA A 143 -22.65 0.98 -3.38
C ALA A 143 -24.02 1.22 -3.98
N ASP A 144 -24.98 1.59 -3.14
CA ASP A 144 -26.36 1.93 -3.56
C ASP A 144 -26.52 3.40 -3.94
N LYS A 145 -25.49 4.23 -3.73
CA LYS A 145 -25.43 5.64 -4.16
C LYS A 145 -24.06 5.95 -4.76
N THR A 146 -23.96 7.06 -5.50
CA THR A 146 -22.68 7.60 -5.97
C THR A 146 -21.77 7.85 -4.77
N THR A 147 -20.58 7.26 -4.79
CA THR A 147 -19.55 7.39 -3.76
C THR A 147 -18.16 7.18 -4.38
N ILE A 148 -17.10 7.30 -3.59
CA ILE A 148 -15.75 7.05 -4.06
C ILE A 148 -15.19 5.76 -3.46
N PHE A 149 -14.41 5.05 -4.28
CA PHE A 149 -13.58 3.93 -3.84
C PHE A 149 -12.16 4.10 -4.41
N ASN A 150 -11.19 4.07 -3.54
CA ASN A 150 -9.78 4.05 -3.87
C ASN A 150 -9.08 3.16 -2.83
N MET A 151 -9.16 1.86 -3.04
CA MET A 151 -8.70 0.84 -2.10
C MET A 151 -7.26 0.42 -2.42
N THR A 152 -6.50 0.09 -1.39
CA THR A 152 -5.15 -0.45 -1.53
C THR A 152 -4.82 -1.44 -0.41
N ASN A 153 -3.73 -2.20 -0.59
CA ASN A 153 -3.07 -2.93 0.49
C ASN A 153 -1.84 -2.15 0.97
N HIS A 154 -1.72 -2.01 2.27
CA HIS A 154 -0.66 -1.22 2.91
C HIS A 154 0.49 -2.10 3.41
N ALA A 155 0.90 -3.10 2.62
CA ALA A 155 2.03 -3.95 2.96
C ALA A 155 3.36 -3.22 2.75
N TYR A 156 4.27 -3.40 3.71
CA TYR A 156 5.66 -3.00 3.60
C TYR A 156 6.53 -4.24 3.38
N PHE A 157 7.42 -4.15 2.42
CA PHE A 157 8.29 -5.26 2.04
C PHE A 157 9.75 -5.00 2.41
N ASN A 158 10.41 -6.03 2.95
CA ASN A 158 11.84 -6.08 3.08
C ASN A 158 12.35 -7.40 2.50
N LEU A 159 12.96 -7.36 1.32
CA LEU A 159 13.42 -8.56 0.63
C LEU A 159 14.62 -9.24 1.30
N ASN A 160 15.22 -8.62 2.34
CA ASN A 160 16.21 -9.27 3.20
C ASN A 160 15.56 -10.04 4.36
N GLY A 161 14.25 -9.90 4.52
CA GLY A 161 13.43 -10.47 5.59
C GLY A 161 12.95 -9.43 6.58
N ALA A 162 11.75 -9.65 7.13
CA ALA A 162 11.21 -8.84 8.21
C ALA A 162 12.17 -8.83 9.40
N GLY A 163 12.41 -7.65 9.98
CA GLY A 163 13.34 -7.49 11.11
C GLY A 163 14.84 -7.56 10.74
N SER A 164 15.22 -7.68 9.47
CA SER A 164 16.63 -7.75 9.05
C SER A 164 17.36 -6.40 9.01
N GLY A 165 16.69 -5.31 9.39
CA GLY A 165 17.21 -3.94 9.34
C GLY A 165 16.80 -3.20 8.06
N SER A 166 17.59 -2.22 7.66
CA SER A 166 17.30 -1.30 6.55
C SER A 166 17.13 -2.01 5.20
N ALA A 167 16.18 -1.52 4.39
CA ALA A 167 15.98 -1.93 3.00
C ALA A 167 16.67 -1.01 1.97
N MET A 168 17.42 0.01 2.42
CA MET A 168 17.99 1.07 1.56
C MET A 168 18.96 0.57 0.49
N GLU A 169 19.61 -0.57 0.71
CA GLU A 169 20.52 -1.19 -0.27
C GLU A 169 19.78 -2.00 -1.34
N GLN A 170 18.47 -2.23 -1.18
CA GLN A 170 17.68 -2.94 -2.17
C GLN A 170 17.49 -2.08 -3.42
N ILE A 171 17.58 -2.73 -4.55
CA ILE A 171 17.51 -2.08 -5.86
C ILE A 171 16.03 -1.98 -6.25
N LEU A 172 15.61 -0.78 -6.62
CA LEU A 172 14.24 -0.49 -7.06
C LEU A 172 14.27 0.11 -8.47
N GLN A 173 13.33 -0.34 -9.29
CA GLN A 173 13.00 0.26 -10.58
C GLN A 173 11.49 0.49 -10.64
N ILE A 174 11.06 1.65 -11.14
CA ILE A 174 9.64 2.00 -11.33
C ILE A 174 9.47 2.56 -12.74
N ARG A 175 8.49 2.06 -13.47
CA ARG A 175 8.08 2.60 -14.77
C ARG A 175 7.17 3.81 -14.57
N ALA A 176 7.77 4.92 -14.18
CA ALA A 176 7.06 6.19 -13.95
C ALA A 176 7.97 7.37 -14.33
N SER A 177 7.52 8.17 -15.26
CA SER A 177 8.20 9.41 -15.68
C SER A 177 7.75 10.62 -14.88
N HIS A 178 6.71 10.47 -14.04
CA HIS A 178 6.12 11.54 -13.26
C HIS A 178 5.74 11.07 -11.86
N TYR A 179 5.59 12.02 -10.96
CA TYR A 179 5.07 11.81 -9.60
C TYR A 179 4.17 12.97 -9.19
N THR A 180 3.44 12.85 -8.10
CA THR A 180 2.61 13.92 -7.55
C THR A 180 3.33 14.59 -6.38
N PRO A 181 3.86 15.82 -6.54
CA PRO A 181 4.49 16.55 -5.46
C PRO A 181 3.47 16.98 -4.41
N VAL A 182 3.93 17.16 -3.17
CA VAL A 182 3.12 17.62 -2.04
C VAL A 182 3.42 19.07 -1.69
N ILE A 183 2.43 19.76 -1.08
CA ILE A 183 2.52 21.19 -0.74
C ILE A 183 3.56 21.43 0.36
N ASP A 184 3.53 20.57 1.39
CA ASP A 184 4.35 20.66 2.61
C ASP A 184 4.37 19.31 3.33
N ALA A 185 4.87 19.29 4.57
CA ALA A 185 4.93 18.09 5.42
C ALA A 185 3.56 17.50 5.81
N LYS A 186 2.45 18.13 5.47
CA LYS A 186 1.10 17.55 5.61
C LYS A 186 0.74 16.63 4.46
N SER A 187 1.62 16.48 3.47
CA SER A 187 1.56 15.52 2.36
C SER A 187 0.28 15.61 1.51
N ILE A 188 -0.31 16.81 1.37
CA ILE A 188 -1.40 17.04 0.44
C ILE A 188 -0.81 17.30 -0.95
N PRO A 189 -1.23 16.58 -2.01
CA PRO A 189 -0.76 16.81 -3.35
C PRO A 189 -1.05 18.23 -3.83
N THR A 190 -0.10 18.82 -4.58
CA THR A 190 -0.26 20.15 -5.18
C THR A 190 -1.29 20.20 -6.31
N GLY A 191 -1.65 19.04 -6.87
CA GLY A 191 -2.41 18.90 -8.12
C GLY A 191 -1.52 18.86 -9.36
N GLU A 192 -0.22 19.11 -9.23
CA GLU A 192 0.75 18.97 -10.30
C GLU A 192 1.09 17.50 -10.55
N ILE A 193 1.38 17.17 -11.81
CA ILE A 193 2.04 15.93 -12.23
C ILE A 193 3.44 16.33 -12.69
N ALA A 194 4.42 16.22 -11.78
CA ALA A 194 5.79 16.69 -12.01
C ALA A 194 6.66 15.59 -12.62
N SER A 195 7.61 15.98 -13.50
CA SER A 195 8.60 15.05 -14.03
C SER A 195 9.56 14.56 -12.94
N VAL A 196 9.98 13.32 -13.04
CA VAL A 196 11.05 12.76 -12.19
C VAL A 196 12.45 13.14 -12.69
N ASP A 197 12.58 13.70 -13.90
CA ASP A 197 13.87 14.03 -14.52
C ASP A 197 14.73 14.92 -13.63
N GLY A 198 15.96 14.47 -13.36
CA GLY A 198 16.91 15.22 -12.54
C GLY A 198 16.55 15.33 -11.06
N THR A 199 15.59 14.55 -10.60
CA THR A 199 15.16 14.50 -9.19
C THR A 199 15.60 13.21 -8.51
N PRO A 200 15.62 13.15 -7.16
CA PRO A 200 15.86 11.90 -6.43
C PRO A 200 14.79 10.83 -6.70
N PHE A 201 13.61 11.22 -7.18
CA PHE A 201 12.47 10.35 -7.48
C PHE A 201 12.60 9.59 -8.82
N ASP A 202 13.68 9.80 -9.59
CA ASP A 202 13.89 9.06 -10.84
C ASP A 202 14.36 7.62 -10.56
N PHE A 203 13.40 6.69 -10.59
CA PHE A 203 13.60 5.24 -10.50
C PHE A 203 13.37 4.51 -11.84
N ARG A 204 13.35 5.22 -12.96
CA ARG A 204 13.19 4.59 -14.28
C ARG A 204 14.36 3.67 -14.60
N GLU A 205 15.56 3.99 -14.12
CA GLU A 205 16.69 3.08 -14.08
C GLU A 205 16.85 2.49 -12.67
N ALA A 206 17.14 1.18 -12.63
CA ALA A 206 17.30 0.46 -11.38
C ALA A 206 18.42 1.04 -10.52
N LYS A 207 18.11 1.41 -9.29
CA LYS A 207 19.07 1.97 -8.33
C LYS A 207 18.77 1.54 -6.90
N PRO A 208 19.77 1.55 -5.98
CA PRO A 208 19.51 1.39 -4.57
C PRO A 208 18.54 2.47 -4.05
N MET A 209 17.55 2.10 -3.24
CA MET A 209 16.58 3.04 -2.69
C MET A 209 17.25 4.16 -1.89
N GLY A 210 18.30 3.85 -1.13
CA GLY A 210 19.03 4.82 -0.33
C GLY A 210 20.00 5.73 -1.12
N ARG A 211 20.18 5.52 -2.44
CA ARG A 211 21.21 6.25 -3.20
C ARG A 211 21.05 7.77 -3.15
N ASP A 212 19.84 8.24 -3.29
CA ASP A 212 19.53 9.66 -3.47
C ASP A 212 18.68 10.23 -2.31
N ILE A 213 18.38 9.44 -1.29
CA ILE A 213 17.42 9.79 -0.24
C ILE A 213 17.86 10.96 0.65
N GLU A 214 19.17 11.15 0.79
CA GLU A 214 19.77 12.24 1.58
C GLU A 214 20.04 13.50 0.73
N GLN A 215 19.63 13.53 -0.53
CA GLN A 215 19.79 14.73 -1.36
C GLN A 215 18.97 15.88 -0.80
N ALA A 216 19.51 17.11 -0.89
CA ALA A 216 18.78 18.32 -0.55
C ALA A 216 17.63 18.53 -1.55
N ASN A 217 16.42 18.18 -1.14
CA ASN A 217 15.20 18.27 -1.95
C ASN A 217 14.00 18.47 -1.02
N ASP A 218 13.19 19.49 -1.29
CA ASP A 218 12.06 19.85 -0.44
C ASP A 218 11.03 18.70 -0.33
N GLN A 219 10.79 17.98 -1.41
CA GLN A 219 9.84 16.87 -1.40
C GLN A 219 10.33 15.70 -0.52
N LEU A 220 11.62 15.39 -0.53
CA LEU A 220 12.20 14.42 0.41
C LEU A 220 12.10 14.91 1.86
N SER A 221 12.28 16.20 2.08
CA SER A 221 12.14 16.81 3.41
C SER A 221 10.70 16.74 3.91
N TYR A 222 9.71 17.02 3.04
CA TYR A 222 8.29 16.97 3.38
C TYR A 222 7.81 15.54 3.69
N GLY A 223 8.25 14.56 2.89
CA GLY A 223 7.90 13.14 3.06
C GLY A 223 8.74 12.43 4.13
N HIS A 224 9.77 13.07 4.70
CA HIS A 224 10.79 12.41 5.51
C HIS A 224 11.45 11.23 4.77
N GLY A 225 11.64 11.39 3.46
CA GLY A 225 12.09 10.40 2.50
C GLY A 225 11.14 10.28 1.32
N TYR A 226 11.06 9.10 0.72
CA TYR A 226 10.11 8.83 -0.35
C TYR A 226 8.73 8.50 0.25
N ASP A 227 7.77 9.40 0.11
CA ASP A 227 6.37 9.19 0.52
C ASP A 227 5.42 9.84 -0.51
N HIS A 228 5.57 9.43 -1.77
CA HIS A 228 4.91 10.06 -2.91
C HIS A 228 4.25 9.05 -3.83
N ASN A 229 3.21 9.49 -4.55
CA ASN A 229 2.60 8.70 -5.61
C ASN A 229 3.39 8.87 -6.91
N PHE A 230 3.71 7.76 -7.54
CA PHE A 230 4.29 7.71 -8.87
C PHE A 230 3.20 7.50 -9.91
N VAL A 231 3.20 8.31 -10.96
CA VAL A 231 2.29 8.19 -12.11
C VAL A 231 2.89 7.18 -13.08
N LEU A 232 2.23 6.05 -13.23
CA LEU A 232 2.77 4.91 -13.96
C LEU A 232 2.71 5.09 -15.48
N ASP A 233 3.82 4.80 -16.15
CA ASP A 233 3.91 4.78 -17.60
C ASP A 233 3.34 3.47 -18.15
N LYS A 234 2.01 3.38 -18.22
CA LYS A 234 1.31 2.22 -18.77
C LYS A 234 1.09 2.38 -20.27
N GLU A 235 1.35 1.30 -21.01
CA GLU A 235 1.15 1.27 -22.46
C GLU A 235 -0.28 0.87 -22.84
N ARG A 236 -0.97 0.17 -21.95
CA ARG A 236 -2.32 -0.34 -22.18
C ARG A 236 -3.15 -0.41 -20.89
N ALA A 237 -4.46 -0.56 -21.05
CA ALA A 237 -5.33 -0.89 -19.92
C ALA A 237 -5.08 -2.34 -19.44
N GLY A 238 -5.33 -2.59 -18.15
CA GLY A 238 -5.18 -3.90 -17.53
C GLY A 238 -3.85 -4.08 -16.81
N LEU A 239 -3.52 -5.31 -16.50
CA LEU A 239 -2.35 -5.67 -15.70
C LEU A 239 -1.06 -5.48 -16.50
N GLU A 240 -0.14 -4.69 -15.96
CA GLU A 240 1.22 -4.50 -16.46
C GLU A 240 2.23 -4.54 -15.32
N LYS A 241 3.42 -5.07 -15.61
CA LYS A 241 4.56 -4.96 -14.70
C LYS A 241 5.08 -3.53 -14.70
N ILE A 242 5.00 -2.88 -13.53
CA ILE A 242 5.29 -1.45 -13.35
C ILE A 242 6.50 -1.19 -12.45
N ALA A 243 6.86 -2.14 -11.61
CA ALA A 243 8.03 -1.99 -10.75
C ALA A 243 8.72 -3.34 -10.53
N THR A 244 9.99 -3.26 -10.18
CA THR A 244 10.80 -4.40 -9.74
C THR A 244 11.63 -3.98 -8.55
N ALA A 245 11.58 -4.76 -7.46
CA ALA A 245 12.50 -4.65 -6.34
C ALA A 245 13.39 -5.90 -6.28
N TYR A 246 14.65 -5.72 -5.91
CA TYR A 246 15.62 -6.81 -5.83
C TYR A 246 16.61 -6.62 -4.69
N SER A 247 16.87 -7.69 -3.95
CA SER A 247 17.94 -7.73 -2.97
C SER A 247 19.11 -8.60 -3.43
N THR A 248 20.29 -8.02 -3.53
CA THR A 248 21.52 -8.76 -3.80
C THR A 248 21.93 -9.67 -2.65
N LYS A 249 21.52 -9.32 -1.43
CA LYS A 249 21.85 -10.07 -0.20
C LYS A 249 21.08 -11.39 -0.14
N SER A 250 19.76 -11.36 -0.27
CA SER A 250 18.90 -12.55 -0.23
C SER A 250 18.73 -13.22 -1.60
N GLY A 251 18.96 -12.49 -2.70
CA GLY A 251 18.65 -12.93 -4.05
C GLY A 251 17.16 -12.90 -4.39
N ILE A 252 16.31 -12.42 -3.48
CA ILE A 252 14.87 -12.32 -3.70
C ILE A 252 14.58 -11.14 -4.61
N LYS A 253 13.74 -11.40 -5.61
CA LYS A 253 13.21 -10.42 -6.55
C LYS A 253 11.70 -10.38 -6.44
N MET A 254 11.13 -9.18 -6.42
CA MET A 254 9.70 -8.93 -6.46
C MET A 254 9.36 -8.08 -7.68
N ASP A 255 8.48 -8.57 -8.52
CA ASP A 255 7.87 -7.80 -9.61
C ASP A 255 6.47 -7.35 -9.16
N VAL A 256 6.15 -6.08 -9.37
CA VAL A 256 4.83 -5.51 -9.09
C VAL A 256 4.08 -5.36 -10.39
N ILE A 257 2.90 -5.96 -10.44
CA ILE A 257 2.02 -5.98 -11.62
C ILE A 257 0.68 -5.39 -11.17
N THR A 258 0.16 -4.39 -11.88
CA THR A 258 -1.09 -3.74 -11.50
C THR A 258 -1.86 -3.21 -12.71
N ASP A 259 -3.17 -3.07 -12.56
CA ASP A 259 -4.05 -2.34 -13.46
C ASP A 259 -4.26 -0.88 -13.06
N LEU A 260 -3.78 -0.47 -11.88
CA LEU A 260 -3.86 0.91 -11.39
C LEU A 260 -2.97 1.86 -12.21
N SER A 261 -3.29 3.15 -12.15
CA SER A 261 -2.53 4.23 -12.83
C SER A 261 -1.45 4.87 -11.94
N LEU A 262 -1.51 4.63 -10.64
CA LEU A 262 -0.59 5.18 -9.65
C LEU A 262 -0.09 4.09 -8.71
N ILE A 263 1.13 4.26 -8.21
CA ILE A 263 1.67 3.50 -7.08
C ILE A 263 2.24 4.48 -6.06
N HIS A 264 1.90 4.26 -4.78
CA HIS A 264 2.51 4.97 -3.67
C HIS A 264 3.67 4.17 -3.12
N ILE A 265 4.81 4.83 -2.97
CA ILE A 265 5.97 4.24 -2.30
C ILE A 265 6.23 5.05 -1.06
N SER A 266 6.11 4.39 0.08
CA SER A 266 6.45 4.93 1.39
C SER A 266 7.74 4.27 1.86
N GLU A 267 8.56 5.04 2.54
CA GLU A 267 9.85 4.61 2.98
C GLU A 267 9.77 3.62 4.15
N PRO A 268 10.53 2.50 4.13
CA PRO A 268 10.61 1.58 5.25
C PRO A 268 11.50 2.11 6.41
N THR A 269 11.93 3.36 6.38
CA THR A 269 12.89 3.91 7.33
C THR A 269 12.29 4.58 8.56
N ARG A 270 10.99 4.58 8.76
CA ARG A 270 10.51 4.86 10.12
C ARG A 270 11.01 3.74 11.01
N PRO A 271 11.97 4.00 11.93
CA PRO A 271 12.31 3.01 12.95
C PRO A 271 11.11 2.94 13.90
N GLU A 272 10.11 2.20 13.52
CA GLU A 272 9.17 1.74 14.50
C GLU A 272 9.95 0.77 15.35
N ARG A 273 10.27 1.23 16.56
CA ARG A 273 10.77 0.38 17.61
C ARG A 273 9.73 -0.72 17.80
N ILE A 274 10.04 -1.87 17.22
CA ILE A 274 9.45 -3.13 17.65
C ILE A 274 10.04 -3.36 19.03
N SER A 275 9.33 -2.90 20.04
CA SER A 275 9.61 -3.19 21.45
C SER A 275 8.52 -4.09 21.99
#